data_f96864815edbeeb812112e2283dbfb3e
#
_entry.id   f96864815edbeeb812112e2283dbfb3e
#
_cell.length_a   1.000
_cell.length_b   1.000
_cell.length_c   1.000
_cell.angle_alpha   90.00
_cell.angle_beta   90.00
_cell.angle_gamma   90.00
#
_symmetry.space_group_name_H-M   'P 1'
#
loop_
_entity.id
_entity.type
_entity.pdbx_description
1 polymer ?
#
loop_
_entity_poly.entity_id
_entity_poly.type
_entity_poly.pdbx_seq_one_letter_code
_entity_poly.pdbx_strand_id
1 'polypeptide(L)'
;MSPITLILIAIGLGLAGWLAGRAKAWSFQKANPEVRPVARPIYHAWYVAVWIVIPVLIFIVAWLFLAPQLVTQSVLATPAAASLPEFGFEREAWLAEARAVASGNATGVFNAGAEPFVEPFREALDRYSLIGIVITILIGFTGGAFAFLRIRPDFRARTRIERTVMAVLLLASLVAILTTFGIFASLVFETVRFFGMVSPIDFFTGTFWGPDPMSSADNPDGAKYGAIPLFWGTLFIGAIIAMIVAIPLGLMSAIYLTQYANPRLRAWVKPALEILAGVPTVVYGYFAALTVAPAIRDAAVAIGISGASTESALAAGVVMGVMIIPFVSSMADDSIAAVPSAMRDGSYAMGATKSETIKRVLFPAALPGIVAGIMLAISRAIGETMIVVMAASTAANLSANPLDRMTTVTVQIVKLLTGEQSTDHPTYLSAFALGFTLFLVTLVLNIIALRVVKRFREAYD
;
A
#
# COMPACT_ATOMS: atom_id res chain seq x y z
N MET A 1 28.45 -9.36 0.66
CA MET A 1 27.69 -10.10 -0.38
C MET A 1 26.26 -9.60 -0.43
N SER A 2 25.69 -9.39 -1.62
CA SER A 2 24.29 -8.99 -1.68
C SER A 2 23.35 -10.19 -1.45
N PRO A 3 22.25 -10.04 -0.71
CA PRO A 3 21.24 -11.08 -0.55
C PRO A 3 20.71 -11.62 -1.90
N ILE A 4 20.79 -10.78 -2.93
CA ILE A 4 20.40 -11.09 -4.32
C ILE A 4 21.16 -12.32 -4.86
N THR A 5 22.45 -12.48 -4.52
CA THR A 5 23.26 -13.61 -5.02
C THR A 5 22.74 -14.96 -4.47
N LEU A 6 22.39 -15.02 -3.17
CA LEU A 6 21.81 -16.22 -2.57
C LEU A 6 20.45 -16.56 -3.17
N ILE A 7 19.62 -15.54 -3.44
CA ILE A 7 18.32 -15.70 -4.10
C ILE A 7 18.49 -16.23 -5.53
N LEU A 8 19.44 -15.70 -6.30
CA LEU A 8 19.72 -16.18 -7.65
C LEU A 8 20.20 -17.64 -7.65
N ILE A 9 21.03 -18.03 -6.69
CA ILE A 9 21.45 -19.44 -6.49
C ILE A 9 20.23 -20.31 -6.18
N ALA A 10 19.34 -19.86 -5.30
CA ALA A 10 18.11 -20.57 -4.96
C ALA A 10 17.20 -20.79 -6.18
N ILE A 11 17.02 -19.76 -7.00
CA ILE A 11 16.23 -19.82 -8.26
C ILE A 11 16.92 -20.79 -9.24
N GLY A 12 18.23 -20.68 -9.43
CA GLY A 12 18.99 -21.55 -10.33
C GLY A 12 18.90 -23.03 -9.94
N LEU A 13 19.10 -23.35 -8.65
CA LEU A 13 18.94 -24.70 -8.11
C LEU A 13 17.48 -25.19 -8.23
N GLY A 14 16.50 -24.32 -7.95
CA GLY A 14 15.10 -24.63 -8.08
C GLY A 14 14.71 -24.97 -9.53
N LEU A 15 15.22 -24.20 -10.51
CA LEU A 15 15.01 -24.46 -11.93
C LEU A 15 15.68 -25.78 -12.37
N ALA A 16 16.92 -26.02 -11.97
CA ALA A 16 17.62 -27.26 -12.26
C ALA A 16 16.89 -28.47 -11.68
N GLY A 17 16.42 -28.40 -10.43
CA GLY A 17 15.62 -29.42 -9.79
C GLY A 17 14.26 -29.63 -10.47
N TRP A 18 13.61 -28.54 -10.91
CA TRP A 18 12.37 -28.61 -11.67
C TRP A 18 12.55 -29.35 -12.99
N LEU A 19 13.60 -29.06 -13.75
CA LEU A 19 13.95 -29.74 -14.99
C LEU A 19 14.25 -31.24 -14.74
N ALA A 20 15.06 -31.55 -13.75
CA ALA A 20 15.41 -32.92 -13.39
C ALA A 20 14.18 -33.73 -12.95
N GLY A 21 13.32 -33.16 -12.11
CA GLY A 21 12.06 -33.78 -11.68
C GLY A 21 11.09 -34.01 -12.81
N ARG A 22 11.00 -33.08 -13.77
CA ARG A 22 10.20 -33.23 -14.97
C ARG A 22 10.72 -34.34 -15.89
N ALA A 23 12.04 -34.37 -16.11
CA ALA A 23 12.68 -35.40 -16.94
C ALA A 23 12.47 -36.82 -16.39
N LYS A 24 12.66 -36.99 -15.06
CA LYS A 24 12.41 -38.26 -14.37
C LYS A 24 10.93 -38.71 -14.48
N ALA A 25 9.99 -37.79 -14.31
CA ALA A 25 8.57 -38.10 -14.44
C ALA A 25 8.17 -38.48 -15.88
N TRP A 26 8.80 -37.86 -16.89
CA TRP A 26 8.60 -38.23 -18.29
C TRP A 26 9.17 -39.58 -18.64
N SER A 27 10.28 -40.02 -18.02
CA SER A 27 10.83 -41.37 -18.24
C SER A 27 9.88 -42.48 -17.81
N PHE A 28 9.07 -42.26 -16.77
CA PHE A 28 8.05 -43.22 -16.34
C PHE A 28 6.94 -43.40 -17.41
N GLN A 29 6.53 -42.31 -18.06
CA GLN A 29 5.50 -42.29 -19.08
C GLN A 29 5.97 -42.98 -20.38
N LYS A 30 7.28 -42.92 -20.67
CA LYS A 30 7.90 -43.60 -21.82
C LYS A 30 8.10 -45.11 -21.55
N ALA A 31 8.45 -45.47 -20.28
CA ALA A 31 8.73 -46.86 -19.92
C ALA A 31 7.47 -47.76 -19.89
N ASN A 32 6.31 -47.21 -19.50
CA ASN A 32 5.04 -47.95 -19.43
C ASN A 32 3.89 -47.07 -19.97
N PRO A 33 3.65 -47.06 -21.30
CA PRO A 33 2.61 -46.23 -21.91
C PRO A 33 1.18 -46.59 -21.47
N GLU A 34 0.96 -47.83 -21.03
CA GLU A 34 -0.36 -48.32 -20.59
C GLU A 34 -0.73 -47.91 -19.18
N VAL A 35 0.28 -47.59 -18.33
CA VAL A 35 0.05 -47.17 -16.95
C VAL A 35 -0.01 -45.65 -16.90
N ARG A 36 -1.21 -45.10 -16.70
CA ARG A 36 -1.37 -43.64 -16.48
C ARG A 36 -0.78 -43.28 -15.14
N PRO A 37 0.23 -42.36 -15.06
CA PRO A 37 0.78 -41.89 -13.78
C PRO A 37 -0.29 -41.15 -13.00
N VAL A 38 -0.28 -41.32 -11.67
CA VAL A 38 -1.25 -40.71 -10.72
C VAL A 38 -1.19 -39.16 -10.73
N ALA A 39 -0.05 -38.59 -11.14
CA ALA A 39 0.13 -37.14 -11.26
C ALA A 39 0.85 -36.79 -12.57
N ARG A 40 0.48 -35.66 -13.17
CA ARG A 40 1.16 -35.15 -14.38
C ARG A 40 2.64 -34.82 -14.07
N PRO A 41 3.56 -34.96 -15.05
CA PRO A 41 5.00 -34.69 -14.88
C PRO A 41 5.32 -33.30 -14.28
N ILE A 42 4.48 -32.33 -14.57
CA ILE A 42 4.64 -30.95 -14.05
C ILE A 42 4.53 -30.88 -12.50
N TYR A 43 3.69 -31.70 -11.88
CA TYR A 43 3.57 -31.72 -10.43
C TYR A 43 4.80 -32.35 -9.76
N HIS A 44 5.41 -33.34 -10.38
CA HIS A 44 6.68 -33.91 -9.89
C HIS A 44 7.81 -32.88 -9.98
N ALA A 45 7.86 -32.11 -11.06
CA ALA A 45 8.83 -31.03 -11.22
C ALA A 45 8.68 -29.96 -10.12
N TRP A 46 7.47 -29.48 -9.87
CA TRP A 46 7.20 -28.52 -8.80
C TRP A 46 7.48 -29.10 -7.41
N TYR A 47 7.26 -30.39 -7.18
CA TYR A 47 7.57 -31.02 -5.92
C TYR A 47 9.07 -30.92 -5.58
N VAL A 48 9.94 -31.19 -6.56
CA VAL A 48 11.40 -31.05 -6.38
C VAL A 48 11.79 -29.60 -6.17
N ALA A 49 11.27 -28.68 -7.01
CA ALA A 49 11.56 -27.26 -6.88
C ALA A 49 11.18 -26.69 -5.50
N VAL A 50 10.03 -27.06 -4.97
CA VAL A 50 9.54 -26.62 -3.65
C VAL A 50 10.46 -27.11 -2.53
N TRP A 51 10.93 -28.36 -2.60
CA TRP A 51 11.84 -28.93 -1.60
C TRP A 51 13.27 -28.34 -1.68
N ILE A 52 13.63 -27.72 -2.79
CA ILE A 52 14.87 -26.95 -2.93
C ILE A 52 14.64 -25.52 -2.40
N VAL A 53 13.62 -24.83 -2.92
CA VAL A 53 13.46 -23.40 -2.74
C VAL A 53 13.03 -23.04 -1.31
N ILE A 54 12.07 -23.75 -0.72
CA ILE A 54 11.54 -23.40 0.61
C ILE A 54 12.62 -23.50 1.70
N PRO A 55 13.36 -24.60 1.86
CA PRO A 55 14.41 -24.67 2.89
C PRO A 55 15.52 -23.64 2.67
N VAL A 56 15.88 -23.39 1.41
CA VAL A 56 16.88 -22.39 1.07
C VAL A 56 16.39 -20.99 1.42
N LEU A 57 15.13 -20.64 1.14
CA LEU A 57 14.57 -19.32 1.52
C LEU A 57 14.53 -19.14 3.04
N ILE A 58 14.13 -20.18 3.78
CA ILE A 58 14.16 -20.14 5.26
C ILE A 58 15.58 -19.89 5.76
N PHE A 59 16.57 -20.59 5.19
CA PHE A 59 17.97 -20.38 5.52
C PHE A 59 18.42 -18.96 5.18
N ILE A 60 18.08 -18.43 4.00
CA ILE A 60 18.44 -17.06 3.58
C ILE A 60 17.89 -16.04 4.58
N VAL A 61 16.62 -16.16 4.98
CA VAL A 61 16.02 -15.28 5.98
C VAL A 61 16.78 -15.36 7.31
N ALA A 62 17.05 -16.55 7.82
CA ALA A 62 17.83 -16.72 9.03
C ALA A 62 19.24 -16.15 8.90
N TRP A 63 19.89 -16.36 7.75
CA TRP A 63 21.24 -15.88 7.45
C TRP A 63 21.35 -14.35 7.40
N LEU A 64 20.31 -13.66 6.94
CA LEU A 64 20.26 -12.19 6.95
C LEU A 64 20.38 -11.60 8.36
N PHE A 65 19.85 -12.30 9.36
CA PHE A 65 19.95 -11.88 10.77
C PHE A 65 21.23 -12.38 11.45
N LEU A 66 21.69 -13.58 11.12
CA LEU A 66 22.83 -14.21 11.77
C LEU A 66 24.17 -13.73 11.22
N ALA A 67 24.31 -13.58 9.91
CA ALA A 67 25.58 -13.23 9.26
C ALA A 67 26.17 -11.91 9.78
N PRO A 68 25.42 -10.79 9.93
CA PRO A 68 25.96 -9.55 10.46
C PRO A 68 26.50 -9.69 11.89
N GLN A 69 25.85 -10.51 12.72
CA GLN A 69 26.28 -10.76 14.09
C GLN A 69 27.57 -11.59 14.13
N LEU A 70 27.64 -12.65 13.31
CA LEU A 70 28.82 -13.51 13.21
C LEU A 70 30.03 -12.74 12.67
N VAL A 71 29.84 -11.91 11.64
CA VAL A 71 30.88 -11.04 11.09
C VAL A 71 31.41 -10.11 12.18
N THR A 72 30.54 -9.41 12.91
CA THR A 72 30.95 -8.49 13.97
C THR A 72 31.67 -9.23 15.10
N GLN A 73 31.15 -10.37 15.54
CA GLN A 73 31.81 -11.19 16.58
C GLN A 73 33.20 -11.67 16.16
N SER A 74 33.36 -12.07 14.88
CA SER A 74 34.67 -12.50 14.39
C SER A 74 35.68 -11.33 14.34
N VAL A 75 35.25 -10.12 14.00
CA VAL A 75 36.09 -8.92 14.03
C VAL A 75 36.47 -8.54 15.45
N LEU A 76 35.53 -8.66 16.41
CA LEU A 76 35.77 -8.39 17.83
C LEU A 76 36.70 -9.42 18.47
N ALA A 77 36.86 -10.60 17.88
CA ALA A 77 37.82 -11.63 18.32
C ALA A 77 39.25 -11.41 17.78
N THR A 78 39.47 -10.41 16.91
CA THR A 78 40.80 -10.07 16.37
C THR A 78 41.61 -9.22 17.37
N PRO A 79 42.95 -9.22 17.31
CA PRO A 79 43.78 -8.34 18.14
C PRO A 79 43.51 -6.87 17.99
N ALA A 80 42.98 -6.46 16.82
CA ALA A 80 42.56 -5.08 16.56
C ALA A 80 41.46 -4.60 17.54
N ALA A 81 40.64 -5.49 18.10
CA ALA A 81 39.60 -5.15 19.05
C ALA A 81 40.12 -4.48 20.34
N ALA A 82 41.38 -4.65 20.68
CA ALA A 82 42.00 -3.96 21.82
C ALA A 82 42.12 -2.44 21.64
N SER A 83 42.04 -1.93 20.41
CA SER A 83 42.09 -0.47 20.11
C SER A 83 40.72 0.19 20.07
N LEU A 84 39.64 -0.54 20.37
CA LEU A 84 38.27 0.05 20.36
C LEU A 84 38.06 1.01 21.51
N PRO A 85 37.34 2.12 21.33
CA PRO A 85 36.97 3.04 22.38
C PRO A 85 36.13 2.35 23.48
N GLU A 86 36.25 2.85 24.71
CA GLU A 86 35.43 2.36 25.83
C GLU A 86 33.97 2.84 25.70
N PHE A 87 33.76 4.00 25.07
CA PHE A 87 32.41 4.57 24.87
C PHE A 87 31.64 3.80 23.78
N GLY A 88 30.48 3.26 24.14
CA GLY A 88 29.66 2.41 23.27
C GLY A 88 29.28 3.07 21.93
N PHE A 89 28.93 4.36 21.93
CA PHE A 89 28.55 5.10 20.72
C PHE A 89 29.74 5.24 19.73
N GLU A 90 30.91 5.62 20.19
CA GLU A 90 32.09 5.74 19.34
C GLU A 90 32.54 4.39 18.78
N ARG A 91 32.45 3.34 19.61
CA ARG A 91 32.73 1.96 19.22
C ARG A 91 31.80 1.49 18.09
N GLU A 92 30.50 1.74 18.21
CA GLU A 92 29.54 1.39 17.18
C GLU A 92 29.76 2.19 15.89
N ALA A 93 30.07 3.47 16.00
CA ALA A 93 30.39 4.32 14.86
C ALA A 93 31.62 3.83 14.09
N TRP A 94 32.71 3.49 14.77
CA TRP A 94 33.94 2.94 14.14
C TRP A 94 33.68 1.60 13.44
N LEU A 95 32.94 0.70 14.08
CA LEU A 95 32.62 -0.60 13.50
C LEU A 95 31.66 -0.47 12.30
N ALA A 96 30.69 0.45 12.36
CA ALA A 96 29.78 0.73 11.25
C ALA A 96 30.51 1.33 10.05
N GLU A 97 31.42 2.28 10.28
CA GLU A 97 32.23 2.93 9.25
C GLU A 97 33.18 1.92 8.59
N ALA A 98 33.92 1.15 9.38
CA ALA A 98 34.81 0.11 8.86
C ALA A 98 34.05 -0.94 8.03
N ARG A 99 32.84 -1.33 8.46
CA ARG A 99 31.96 -2.23 7.71
C ARG A 99 31.51 -1.61 6.40
N ALA A 100 31.14 -0.32 6.38
CA ALA A 100 30.71 0.37 5.17
C ALA A 100 31.82 0.41 4.11
N VAL A 101 33.06 0.69 4.53
CA VAL A 101 34.22 0.68 3.64
C VAL A 101 34.55 -0.75 3.17
N ALA A 102 34.57 -1.74 4.09
CA ALA A 102 34.83 -3.13 3.76
C ALA A 102 33.81 -3.72 2.77
N SER A 103 32.54 -3.29 2.87
CA SER A 103 31.46 -3.71 1.95
C SER A 103 31.43 -2.96 0.64
N GLY A 104 32.27 -1.92 0.44
CA GLY A 104 32.29 -1.08 -0.75
C GLY A 104 31.20 -0.01 -0.82
N ASN A 105 30.48 0.23 0.28
CA ASN A 105 29.46 1.27 0.37
C ASN A 105 30.01 2.67 0.70
N ALA A 106 31.28 2.74 1.11
CA ALA A 106 32.01 3.98 1.33
C ALA A 106 33.40 3.90 0.73
N THR A 107 33.94 5.04 0.29
CA THR A 107 35.26 5.13 -0.39
C THR A 107 36.44 5.28 0.56
N GLY A 108 36.21 5.57 1.83
CA GLY A 108 37.26 5.73 2.86
C GLY A 108 36.65 5.90 4.25
N VAL A 109 37.50 5.86 5.26
CA VAL A 109 37.13 6.12 6.67
C VAL A 109 37.29 7.60 6.99
N PHE A 110 36.37 8.17 7.75
CA PHE A 110 36.45 9.52 8.29
C PHE A 110 37.25 9.52 9.61
N ASN A 111 37.11 8.46 10.41
CA ASN A 111 37.82 8.29 11.66
C ASN A 111 39.04 7.39 11.45
N ALA A 112 40.25 7.90 11.66
CA ALA A 112 41.48 7.12 11.55
C ALA A 112 41.50 5.86 12.44
N GLY A 113 40.76 5.87 13.54
CA GLY A 113 40.60 4.72 14.44
C GLY A 113 39.77 3.57 13.85
N ALA A 114 38.96 3.82 12.82
CA ALA A 114 38.18 2.77 12.15
C ALA A 114 39.00 1.99 11.11
N GLU A 115 40.11 2.54 10.62
CA GLU A 115 40.95 1.96 9.55
C GLU A 115 41.48 0.56 9.88
N PRO A 116 41.99 0.26 11.11
CA PRO A 116 42.48 -1.07 11.45
C PRO A 116 41.43 -2.19 11.37
N PHE A 117 40.15 -1.84 11.37
CA PHE A 117 39.04 -2.80 11.31
C PHE A 117 38.57 -3.10 9.89
N VAL A 118 38.94 -2.31 8.91
CA VAL A 118 38.49 -2.48 7.51
C VAL A 118 38.89 -3.84 6.95
N GLU A 119 40.16 -4.21 7.08
CA GLU A 119 40.66 -5.49 6.57
C GLU A 119 40.05 -6.69 7.31
N PRO A 120 40.03 -6.74 8.66
CA PRO A 120 39.29 -7.78 9.38
C PRO A 120 37.83 -7.93 9.00
N PHE A 121 37.12 -6.80 8.74
CA PHE A 121 35.75 -6.86 8.23
C PHE A 121 35.67 -7.42 6.83
N ARG A 122 36.59 -7.08 5.93
CA ARG A 122 36.64 -7.60 4.56
C ARG A 122 36.83 -9.11 4.57
N GLU A 123 37.84 -9.60 5.30
CA GLU A 123 38.09 -11.04 5.45
C GLU A 123 36.90 -11.78 6.06
N ALA A 124 36.28 -11.22 7.10
CA ALA A 124 35.11 -11.80 7.74
C ALA A 124 33.90 -11.82 6.78
N LEU A 125 33.62 -10.72 6.05
CA LEU A 125 32.57 -10.65 5.06
C LEU A 125 32.76 -11.69 3.94
N ASP A 126 33.99 -11.86 3.44
CA ASP A 126 34.30 -12.82 2.39
C ASP A 126 34.14 -14.27 2.90
N ARG A 127 34.65 -14.56 4.09
CA ARG A 127 34.50 -15.87 4.73
C ARG A 127 33.03 -16.25 4.96
N TYR A 128 32.25 -15.39 5.59
CA TYR A 128 30.83 -15.68 5.86
C TYR A 128 29.97 -15.63 4.60
N SER A 129 30.36 -14.85 3.57
CA SER A 129 29.70 -14.91 2.27
C SER A 129 29.89 -16.27 1.62
N LEU A 130 31.09 -16.82 1.64
CA LEU A 130 31.40 -18.14 1.09
C LEU A 130 30.69 -19.25 1.87
N ILE A 131 30.68 -19.17 3.21
CA ILE A 131 29.93 -20.11 4.07
C ILE A 131 28.43 -20.06 3.72
N GLY A 132 27.83 -18.87 3.55
CA GLY A 132 26.44 -18.72 3.15
C GLY A 132 26.12 -19.36 1.81
N ILE A 133 27.00 -19.21 0.81
CA ILE A 133 26.86 -19.87 -0.50
C ILE A 133 26.91 -21.39 -0.36
N VAL A 134 27.93 -21.90 0.32
CA VAL A 134 28.13 -23.35 0.47
C VAL A 134 26.94 -23.98 1.17
N ILE A 135 26.46 -23.39 2.25
CA ILE A 135 25.29 -23.89 3.00
C ILE A 135 24.04 -23.81 2.13
N THR A 136 23.84 -22.72 1.37
CA THR A 136 22.71 -22.56 0.43
C THR A 136 22.69 -23.69 -0.60
N ILE A 137 23.85 -23.97 -1.23
CA ILE A 137 23.98 -25.05 -2.21
C ILE A 137 23.73 -26.41 -1.54
N LEU A 138 24.28 -26.66 -0.36
CA LEU A 138 24.15 -27.90 0.36
C LEU A 138 22.68 -28.18 0.75
N ILE A 139 21.98 -27.18 1.28
CA ILE A 139 20.55 -27.28 1.63
C ILE A 139 19.72 -27.54 0.36
N GLY A 140 19.98 -26.78 -0.72
CA GLY A 140 19.26 -26.94 -1.97
C GLY A 140 19.49 -28.32 -2.59
N PHE A 141 20.73 -28.79 -2.62
CA PHE A 141 21.08 -30.10 -3.13
C PHE A 141 20.48 -31.25 -2.31
N THR A 142 20.59 -31.19 -0.99
CA THR A 142 20.03 -32.23 -0.10
C THR A 142 18.51 -32.28 -0.18
N GLY A 143 17.83 -31.12 -0.17
CA GLY A 143 16.39 -31.03 -0.36
C GLY A 143 15.94 -31.56 -1.74
N GLY A 144 16.68 -31.17 -2.78
CA GLY A 144 16.44 -31.65 -4.16
C GLY A 144 16.64 -33.15 -4.30
N ALA A 145 17.75 -33.70 -3.80
CA ALA A 145 18.05 -35.13 -3.81
C ALA A 145 16.98 -35.93 -3.06
N PHE A 146 16.61 -35.50 -1.86
CA PHE A 146 15.54 -36.11 -1.08
C PHE A 146 14.21 -36.16 -1.85
N ALA A 147 13.79 -35.04 -2.45
CA ALA A 147 12.57 -34.98 -3.23
C ALA A 147 12.67 -35.84 -4.50
N PHE A 148 13.80 -35.77 -5.22
CA PHE A 148 14.05 -36.51 -6.44
C PHE A 148 14.02 -38.04 -6.24
N LEU A 149 14.61 -38.54 -5.14
CA LEU A 149 14.58 -39.97 -4.81
C LEU A 149 13.16 -40.47 -4.48
N ARG A 150 12.28 -39.61 -3.96
CA ARG A 150 10.88 -39.96 -3.66
C ARG A 150 9.94 -39.98 -4.86
N ILE A 151 10.36 -39.46 -6.01
CA ILE A 151 9.54 -39.52 -7.24
C ILE A 151 9.43 -40.97 -7.72
N ARG A 152 8.20 -41.46 -7.71
CA ARG A 152 7.78 -42.79 -8.20
C ARG A 152 6.49 -42.65 -9.02
N PRO A 153 6.13 -43.63 -9.88
CA PRO A 153 4.88 -43.56 -10.66
C PRO A 153 3.62 -43.39 -9.81
N ASP A 154 3.59 -44.02 -8.61
CA ASP A 154 2.44 -43.96 -7.67
C ASP A 154 2.44 -42.75 -6.75
N PHE A 155 3.43 -41.88 -6.89
CA PHE A 155 3.59 -40.74 -5.97
C PHE A 155 2.55 -39.64 -6.23
N ARG A 156 1.73 -39.36 -5.24
CA ARG A 156 0.69 -38.32 -5.27
C ARG A 156 1.28 -36.90 -5.16
N ALA A 157 2.12 -36.51 -6.12
CA ALA A 157 2.82 -35.22 -6.12
C ALA A 157 1.84 -34.03 -6.05
N ARG A 158 0.71 -34.08 -6.77
CA ARG A 158 -0.29 -33.02 -6.80
C ARG A 158 -0.80 -32.68 -5.38
N THR A 159 -1.27 -33.67 -4.63
CA THR A 159 -1.83 -33.44 -3.29
C THR A 159 -0.80 -32.86 -2.31
N ARG A 160 0.49 -33.24 -2.45
CA ARG A 160 1.54 -32.69 -1.60
C ARG A 160 1.86 -31.25 -1.93
N ILE A 161 1.92 -30.91 -3.22
CA ILE A 161 2.11 -29.52 -3.64
C ILE A 161 0.94 -28.66 -3.20
N GLU A 162 -0.30 -29.11 -3.42
CA GLU A 162 -1.51 -28.38 -3.01
C GLU A 162 -1.50 -28.10 -1.49
N ARG A 163 -1.09 -29.06 -0.67
CA ARG A 163 -0.93 -28.85 0.78
C ARG A 163 0.16 -27.83 1.09
N THR A 164 1.29 -27.88 0.41
CA THR A 164 2.39 -26.91 0.64
C THR A 164 1.97 -25.52 0.22
N VAL A 165 1.33 -25.38 -0.96
CA VAL A 165 0.79 -24.09 -1.42
C VAL A 165 -0.25 -23.54 -0.43
N MET A 166 -1.16 -24.41 0.04
CA MET A 166 -2.15 -24.01 1.07
C MET A 166 -1.49 -23.56 2.36
N ALA A 167 -0.45 -24.25 2.82
CA ALA A 167 0.31 -23.86 4.02
C ALA A 167 1.03 -22.52 3.84
N VAL A 168 1.63 -22.27 2.66
CA VAL A 168 2.28 -20.99 2.34
C VAL A 168 1.26 -19.85 2.27
N LEU A 169 0.10 -20.09 1.63
CA LEU A 169 -0.98 -19.10 1.58
C LEU A 169 -1.54 -18.79 2.96
N LEU A 170 -1.71 -19.82 3.80
CA LEU A 170 -2.16 -19.66 5.18
C LEU A 170 -1.13 -18.84 5.99
N LEU A 171 0.17 -19.15 5.86
CA LEU A 171 1.23 -18.40 6.52
C LEU A 171 1.24 -16.93 6.06
N ALA A 172 1.16 -16.69 4.76
CA ALA A 172 1.09 -15.33 4.21
C ALA A 172 -0.14 -14.57 4.72
N SER A 173 -1.30 -15.22 4.77
CA SER A 173 -2.52 -14.64 5.35
C SER A 173 -2.35 -14.33 6.84
N LEU A 174 -1.73 -15.23 7.60
CA LEU A 174 -1.46 -15.01 9.03
C LEU A 174 -0.52 -13.83 9.25
N VAL A 175 0.56 -13.73 8.47
CA VAL A 175 1.49 -12.59 8.53
C VAL A 175 0.76 -11.29 8.21
N ALA A 176 -0.07 -11.25 7.15
CA ALA A 176 -0.84 -10.06 6.81
C ALA A 176 -1.81 -9.65 7.95
N ILE A 177 -2.50 -10.61 8.56
CA ILE A 177 -3.41 -10.35 9.70
C ILE A 177 -2.63 -9.83 10.91
N LEU A 178 -1.52 -10.47 11.28
CA LEU A 178 -0.69 -10.06 12.40
C LEU A 178 -0.08 -8.67 12.19
N THR A 179 0.37 -8.37 10.96
CA THR A 179 0.91 -7.05 10.62
C THR A 179 -0.18 -5.97 10.74
N THR A 180 -1.37 -6.23 10.18
CA THR A 180 -2.50 -5.30 10.29
C THR A 180 -2.91 -5.09 11.74
N PHE A 181 -2.95 -6.17 12.54
CA PHE A 181 -3.24 -6.08 13.97
C PHE A 181 -2.14 -5.29 14.71
N GLY A 182 -0.87 -5.51 14.38
CA GLY A 182 0.25 -4.78 14.97
C GLY A 182 0.19 -3.28 14.68
N ILE A 183 -0.12 -2.90 13.43
CA ILE A 183 -0.32 -1.49 13.04
C ILE A 183 -1.47 -0.88 13.84
N PHE A 184 -2.61 -1.58 13.93
CA PHE A 184 -3.76 -1.10 14.68
C PHE A 184 -3.45 -0.97 16.19
N ALA A 185 -2.79 -1.96 16.77
CA ALA A 185 -2.40 -1.93 18.19
C ALA A 185 -1.42 -0.77 18.49
N SER A 186 -0.43 -0.55 17.62
CA SER A 186 0.47 0.59 17.74
C SER A 186 -0.26 1.93 17.64
N LEU A 187 -1.18 2.05 16.68
CA LEU A 187 -2.00 3.25 16.52
C LEU A 187 -2.83 3.56 17.76
N VAL A 188 -3.46 2.55 18.35
CA VAL A 188 -4.24 2.70 19.60
C VAL A 188 -3.32 3.06 20.77
N PHE A 189 -2.18 2.39 20.92
CA PHE A 189 -1.25 2.61 22.01
C PHE A 189 -0.72 4.06 22.03
N GLU A 190 -0.25 4.56 20.89
CA GLU A 190 0.26 5.94 20.80
C GLU A 190 -0.87 6.99 20.94
N THR A 191 -2.09 6.66 20.49
CA THR A 191 -3.26 7.51 20.70
C THR A 191 -3.62 7.63 22.18
N VAL A 192 -3.56 6.53 22.94
CA VAL A 192 -3.81 6.56 24.40
C VAL A 192 -2.74 7.38 25.11
N ARG A 193 -1.47 7.28 24.70
CA ARG A 193 -0.38 8.12 25.23
C ARG A 193 -0.64 9.60 24.96
N PHE A 194 -1.08 9.95 23.75
CA PHE A 194 -1.44 11.32 23.39
C PHE A 194 -2.55 11.87 24.30
N PHE A 195 -3.64 11.11 24.48
CA PHE A 195 -4.75 11.55 25.36
C PHE A 195 -4.42 11.52 26.85
N GLY A 196 -3.31 10.94 27.24
CA GLY A 196 -2.74 11.09 28.57
C GLY A 196 -2.11 12.46 28.81
N MET A 197 -1.74 13.18 27.73
CA MET A 197 -1.11 14.52 27.80
C MET A 197 -2.06 15.64 27.35
N VAL A 198 -2.98 15.36 26.44
CA VAL A 198 -3.90 16.33 25.83
C VAL A 198 -5.35 15.89 26.11
N SER A 199 -6.19 16.84 26.55
CA SER A 199 -7.61 16.54 26.84
C SER A 199 -8.33 16.05 25.58
N PRO A 200 -9.02 14.89 25.62
CA PRO A 200 -9.85 14.43 24.50
C PRO A 200 -10.94 15.43 24.10
N ILE A 201 -11.50 16.16 25.08
CA ILE A 201 -12.55 17.15 24.81
C ILE A 201 -11.99 18.27 23.96
N ASP A 202 -10.82 18.81 24.30
CA ASP A 202 -10.18 19.89 23.54
C ASP A 202 -9.79 19.43 22.13
N PHE A 203 -9.38 18.17 21.98
CA PHE A 203 -9.08 17.60 20.68
C PHE A 203 -10.33 17.50 19.79
N PHE A 204 -11.44 16.98 20.29
CA PHE A 204 -12.66 16.77 19.50
C PHE A 204 -13.55 18.01 19.35
N THR A 205 -13.44 18.99 20.22
CA THR A 205 -14.27 20.22 20.18
C THR A 205 -13.50 21.48 19.81
N GLY A 206 -12.17 21.41 19.82
CA GLY A 206 -11.32 22.55 19.49
C GLY A 206 -11.43 22.97 18.03
N THR A 207 -11.58 24.26 17.81
CA THR A 207 -11.72 24.90 16.49
C THR A 207 -10.42 25.49 15.95
N PHE A 208 -9.32 25.32 16.66
CA PHE A 208 -8.01 25.80 16.26
C PHE A 208 -6.98 24.66 16.33
N TRP A 209 -6.24 24.48 15.24
CA TRP A 209 -5.15 23.53 15.12
C TRP A 209 -3.82 24.28 14.94
N GLY A 210 -2.94 24.18 15.90
CA GLY A 210 -1.61 24.79 15.87
C GLY A 210 -0.69 24.06 16.85
N PRO A 211 -0.25 22.84 16.50
CA PRO A 211 0.72 22.11 17.32
C PRO A 211 2.04 22.87 17.31
N ASP A 212 2.49 23.31 18.48
CA ASP A 212 3.76 24.01 18.64
C ASP A 212 4.88 22.99 18.92
N PRO A 213 5.88 22.88 18.02
CA PRO A 213 7.02 22.00 18.25
C PRO A 213 7.89 22.39 19.43
N MET A 214 7.84 23.67 19.85
CA MET A 214 8.62 24.19 20.96
C MET A 214 7.94 24.00 22.31
N SER A 215 6.67 23.56 22.36
CA SER A 215 6.01 23.20 23.60
C SER A 215 6.68 22.00 24.25
N SER A 216 6.92 22.02 25.56
CA SER A 216 7.40 20.84 26.27
C SER A 216 6.28 19.82 26.52
N ALA A 217 6.64 18.56 26.69
CA ALA A 217 5.67 17.53 27.08
C ALA A 217 4.99 17.81 28.42
N ASP A 218 5.69 18.55 29.31
CA ASP A 218 5.22 18.90 30.64
C ASP A 218 4.36 20.19 30.67
N ASN A 219 4.38 21.00 29.61
CA ASN A 219 3.56 22.20 29.48
C ASN A 219 3.04 22.36 28.05
N PRO A 220 1.98 21.64 27.68
CA PRO A 220 1.37 21.70 26.35
C PRO A 220 0.48 22.93 26.13
N ASP A 221 0.39 23.88 27.12
CA ASP A 221 -0.54 25.02 27.09
C ASP A 221 -0.32 25.99 25.92
N GLY A 222 0.87 25.97 25.29
CA GLY A 222 1.17 26.75 24.09
C GLY A 222 0.65 26.13 22.80
N ALA A 223 0.45 24.80 22.75
CA ALA A 223 0.03 24.08 21.56
C ALA A 223 -1.47 23.79 21.63
N LYS A 224 -2.17 24.03 20.52
CA LYS A 224 -3.61 23.75 20.40
C LYS A 224 -3.85 22.61 19.43
N TYR A 225 -4.54 21.58 19.88
CA TYR A 225 -4.78 20.35 19.15
C TYR A 225 -6.26 20.16 18.75
N GLY A 226 -6.98 21.23 18.44
CA GLY A 226 -8.38 21.13 17.99
C GLY A 226 -8.50 20.53 16.59
N ALA A 227 -9.06 19.35 16.45
CA ALA A 227 -9.10 18.58 15.20
C ALA A 227 -10.22 19.01 14.23
N ILE A 228 -11.22 19.80 14.68
CA ILE A 228 -12.37 20.19 13.84
C ILE A 228 -11.97 20.79 12.49
N PRO A 229 -11.01 21.74 12.39
CA PRO A 229 -10.65 22.32 11.09
C PRO A 229 -10.09 21.28 10.10
N LEU A 230 -9.38 20.28 10.60
CA LEU A 230 -8.78 19.23 9.78
C LEU A 230 -9.84 18.27 9.21
N PHE A 231 -10.76 17.83 10.05
CA PHE A 231 -11.88 17.00 9.62
C PHE A 231 -12.84 17.76 8.71
N TRP A 232 -13.09 19.03 9.00
CA TRP A 232 -13.86 19.90 8.09
C TRP A 232 -13.20 19.99 6.71
N GLY A 233 -11.92 20.33 6.64
CA GLY A 233 -11.18 20.40 5.37
C GLY A 233 -11.20 19.08 4.61
N THR A 234 -11.06 17.96 5.33
CA THR A 234 -11.14 16.61 4.73
C THR A 234 -12.51 16.35 4.09
N LEU A 235 -13.60 16.66 4.80
CA LEU A 235 -14.95 16.48 4.29
C LEU A 235 -15.26 17.49 3.17
N PHE A 236 -14.86 18.74 3.32
CA PHE A 236 -15.16 19.81 2.37
C PHE A 236 -14.46 19.56 1.01
N ILE A 237 -13.16 19.27 1.03
CA ILE A 237 -12.40 18.99 -0.20
C ILE A 237 -12.79 17.63 -0.78
N GLY A 238 -12.75 16.56 0.02
CA GLY A 238 -12.93 15.19 -0.43
C GLY A 238 -14.38 14.80 -0.67
N ALA A 239 -15.26 15.02 0.29
CA ALA A 239 -16.64 14.55 0.22
C ALA A 239 -17.59 15.55 -0.46
N ILE A 240 -17.30 16.85 -0.46
CA ILE A 240 -18.16 17.86 -1.06
C ILE A 240 -17.65 18.25 -2.44
N ILE A 241 -16.50 18.94 -2.55
CA ILE A 241 -16.04 19.50 -3.82
C ILE A 241 -15.72 18.39 -4.83
N ALA A 242 -14.93 17.39 -4.42
CA ALA A 242 -14.54 16.31 -5.32
C ALA A 242 -15.74 15.48 -5.81
N MET A 243 -16.75 15.23 -4.94
CA MET A 243 -17.93 14.46 -5.33
C MET A 243 -18.90 15.25 -6.21
N ILE A 244 -19.01 16.57 -6.05
CA ILE A 244 -19.79 17.44 -6.96
C ILE A 244 -19.26 17.31 -8.41
N VAL A 245 -17.97 17.09 -8.59
CA VAL A 245 -17.35 16.88 -9.91
C VAL A 245 -17.45 15.40 -10.33
N ALA A 246 -17.04 14.48 -9.47
CA ALA A 246 -16.88 13.08 -9.81
C ALA A 246 -18.20 12.34 -10.04
N ILE A 247 -19.23 12.59 -9.23
CA ILE A 247 -20.49 11.84 -9.32
C ILE A 247 -21.22 12.14 -10.62
N PRO A 248 -21.52 13.40 -10.98
CA PRO A 248 -22.24 13.68 -12.22
C PRO A 248 -21.47 13.20 -13.46
N LEU A 249 -20.19 13.55 -13.56
CA LEU A 249 -19.40 13.22 -14.74
C LEU A 249 -19.14 11.72 -14.85
N GLY A 250 -18.83 11.04 -13.76
CA GLY A 250 -18.61 9.59 -13.71
C GLY A 250 -19.89 8.82 -14.05
N LEU A 251 -21.03 9.24 -13.50
CA LEU A 251 -22.32 8.58 -13.75
C LEU A 251 -22.80 8.79 -15.19
N MET A 252 -22.69 10.02 -15.71
CA MET A 252 -23.01 10.31 -17.11
C MET A 252 -22.11 9.54 -18.09
N SER A 253 -20.81 9.43 -17.78
CA SER A 253 -19.87 8.62 -18.54
C SER A 253 -20.27 7.15 -18.55
N ALA A 254 -20.60 6.57 -17.39
CA ALA A 254 -21.05 5.18 -17.29
C ALA A 254 -22.33 4.92 -18.10
N ILE A 255 -23.34 5.76 -17.96
CA ILE A 255 -24.59 5.64 -18.70
C ILE A 255 -24.35 5.75 -20.22
N TYR A 256 -23.53 6.70 -20.65
CA TYR A 256 -23.20 6.85 -22.04
C TYR A 256 -22.48 5.62 -22.60
N LEU A 257 -21.44 5.15 -21.92
CA LEU A 257 -20.65 4.02 -22.37
C LEU A 257 -21.42 2.69 -22.38
N THR A 258 -22.32 2.48 -21.40
CA THR A 258 -23.12 1.24 -21.32
C THR A 258 -24.30 1.24 -22.28
N GLN A 259 -24.96 2.39 -22.45
CA GLN A 259 -26.27 2.42 -23.11
C GLN A 259 -26.25 3.07 -24.50
N TYR A 260 -25.37 4.02 -24.77
CA TYR A 260 -25.38 4.81 -26.00
C TYR A 260 -24.19 4.58 -26.92
N ALA A 261 -23.00 4.35 -26.34
CA ALA A 261 -21.77 4.20 -27.11
C ALA A 261 -21.79 2.95 -27.99
N ASN A 262 -21.21 3.06 -29.19
CA ASN A 262 -20.99 1.89 -30.00
C ASN A 262 -19.89 0.98 -29.37
N PRO A 263 -19.89 -0.34 -29.66
CA PRO A 263 -18.92 -1.26 -29.06
C PRO A 263 -17.46 -0.87 -29.32
N ARG A 264 -17.15 -0.31 -30.48
CA ARG A 264 -15.79 0.13 -30.83
C ARG A 264 -15.33 1.30 -29.95
N LEU A 265 -16.19 2.31 -29.76
CA LEU A 265 -15.89 3.44 -28.90
C LEU A 265 -15.71 3.01 -27.44
N ARG A 266 -16.61 2.16 -26.94
CA ARG A 266 -16.52 1.60 -25.59
C ARG A 266 -15.21 0.83 -25.37
N ALA A 267 -14.78 0.04 -26.35
CA ALA A 267 -13.55 -0.75 -26.28
C ALA A 267 -12.28 0.10 -26.15
N TRP A 268 -12.31 1.37 -26.58
CA TRP A 268 -11.19 2.30 -26.44
C TRP A 268 -11.30 3.22 -25.22
N VAL A 269 -12.50 3.75 -24.98
CA VAL A 269 -12.71 4.76 -23.92
C VAL A 269 -12.65 4.12 -22.53
N LYS A 270 -13.19 2.90 -22.33
CA LYS A 270 -13.16 2.24 -21.01
C LYS A 270 -11.74 1.97 -20.55
N PRO A 271 -10.83 1.35 -21.33
CA PRO A 271 -9.43 1.22 -20.95
C PRO A 271 -8.70 2.55 -20.76
N ALA A 272 -9.02 3.58 -21.55
CA ALA A 272 -8.42 4.91 -21.39
C ALA A 272 -8.77 5.52 -20.02
N LEU A 273 -10.01 5.38 -19.55
CA LEU A 273 -10.41 5.79 -18.21
C LEU A 273 -9.71 4.96 -17.13
N GLU A 274 -9.55 3.65 -17.33
CA GLU A 274 -8.83 2.79 -16.39
C GLU A 274 -7.34 3.15 -16.29
N ILE A 275 -6.69 3.51 -17.40
CA ILE A 275 -5.30 4.02 -17.41
C ILE A 275 -5.21 5.33 -16.62
N LEU A 276 -6.19 6.24 -16.76
CA LEU A 276 -6.23 7.49 -16.00
C LEU A 276 -6.28 7.24 -14.50
N ALA A 277 -7.03 6.24 -14.05
CA ALA A 277 -7.09 5.83 -12.65
C ALA A 277 -5.74 5.29 -12.11
N GLY A 278 -4.87 4.81 -12.99
CA GLY A 278 -3.54 4.29 -12.66
C GLY A 278 -2.44 5.36 -12.57
N VAL A 279 -2.72 6.61 -12.94
CA VAL A 279 -1.74 7.71 -12.85
C VAL A 279 -1.45 8.00 -11.37
N PRO A 280 -0.15 8.10 -10.96
CA PRO A 280 0.22 8.45 -9.58
C PRO A 280 -0.40 9.77 -9.13
N THR A 281 -0.97 9.80 -7.92
CA THR A 281 -1.67 10.99 -7.39
C THR A 281 -0.77 12.23 -7.26
N VAL A 282 0.54 12.01 -7.10
CA VAL A 282 1.54 13.11 -7.13
C VAL A 282 1.51 13.88 -8.45
N VAL A 283 1.32 13.19 -9.60
CA VAL A 283 1.26 13.84 -10.92
C VAL A 283 0.01 14.73 -11.00
N TYR A 284 -1.13 14.25 -10.51
CA TYR A 284 -2.34 15.06 -10.40
C TYR A 284 -2.15 16.25 -9.48
N GLY A 285 -1.46 16.07 -8.34
CA GLY A 285 -1.17 17.15 -7.40
C GLY A 285 -0.27 18.23 -8.02
N TYR A 286 0.76 17.81 -8.76
CA TYR A 286 1.66 18.71 -9.47
C TYR A 286 0.91 19.51 -10.55
N PHE A 287 0.09 18.84 -11.35
CA PHE A 287 -0.78 19.48 -12.34
C PHE A 287 -1.78 20.45 -11.68
N ALA A 288 -2.37 20.05 -10.55
CA ALA A 288 -3.27 20.91 -9.78
C ALA A 288 -2.55 22.20 -9.33
N ALA A 289 -1.36 22.08 -8.76
CA ALA A 289 -0.61 23.24 -8.24
C ALA A 289 -0.13 24.21 -9.34
N LEU A 290 0.37 23.68 -10.46
CA LEU A 290 1.00 24.51 -11.50
C LEU A 290 0.05 25.02 -12.57
N THR A 291 -1.06 24.30 -12.80
CA THR A 291 -1.95 24.64 -13.92
C THR A 291 -3.34 25.02 -13.45
N VAL A 292 -3.98 24.15 -12.65
CA VAL A 292 -5.40 24.34 -12.28
C VAL A 292 -5.57 25.43 -11.24
N ALA A 293 -4.71 25.45 -10.22
CA ALA A 293 -4.80 26.42 -9.13
C ALA A 293 -4.57 27.87 -9.59
N PRO A 294 -3.53 28.18 -10.40
CA PRO A 294 -3.38 29.49 -11.00
C PRO A 294 -4.57 29.88 -11.90
N ALA A 295 -5.07 28.95 -12.73
CA ALA A 295 -6.20 29.22 -13.61
C ALA A 295 -7.48 29.56 -12.83
N ILE A 296 -7.76 28.84 -11.72
CA ILE A 296 -8.89 29.13 -10.84
C ILE A 296 -8.73 30.49 -10.17
N ARG A 297 -7.54 30.81 -9.67
CA ARG A 297 -7.25 32.12 -9.10
C ARG A 297 -7.47 33.24 -10.10
N ASP A 298 -6.92 33.11 -11.30
CA ASP A 298 -7.02 34.15 -12.33
C ASP A 298 -8.47 34.34 -12.78
N ALA A 299 -9.23 33.26 -12.90
CA ALA A 299 -10.67 33.33 -13.16
C ALA A 299 -11.44 34.02 -12.01
N ALA A 300 -11.11 33.74 -10.75
CA ALA A 300 -11.72 34.38 -9.59
C ALA A 300 -11.42 35.87 -9.54
N VAL A 301 -10.16 36.27 -9.82
CA VAL A 301 -9.78 37.68 -9.91
C VAL A 301 -10.50 38.42 -11.06
N ALA A 302 -10.63 37.75 -12.21
CA ALA A 302 -11.35 38.31 -13.37
C ALA A 302 -12.84 38.64 -13.11
N ILE A 303 -13.49 37.88 -12.22
CA ILE A 303 -14.86 38.14 -11.76
C ILE A 303 -14.94 39.03 -10.51
N GLY A 304 -13.81 39.63 -10.09
CA GLY A 304 -13.78 40.63 -9.01
C GLY A 304 -13.50 40.07 -7.60
N ILE A 305 -13.14 38.80 -7.46
CA ILE A 305 -12.78 38.21 -6.17
C ILE A 305 -11.28 38.42 -5.92
N SER A 306 -10.90 39.53 -5.26
CA SER A 306 -9.51 39.93 -5.06
C SER A 306 -8.73 39.13 -4.02
N GLY A 307 -9.39 38.28 -3.21
CA GLY A 307 -8.77 37.49 -2.14
C GLY A 307 -8.45 36.03 -2.51
N ALA A 308 -8.62 35.63 -3.78
CA ALA A 308 -8.40 34.25 -4.21
C ALA A 308 -6.91 33.87 -4.12
N SER A 309 -6.62 32.78 -3.39
CA SER A 309 -5.28 32.21 -3.27
C SER A 309 -5.01 31.22 -4.40
N THR A 310 -3.73 31.06 -4.81
CA THR A 310 -3.31 29.96 -5.67
C THR A 310 -3.49 28.61 -4.99
N GLU A 311 -3.25 28.52 -3.68
CA GLU A 311 -3.56 27.33 -2.89
C GLU A 311 -5.02 27.42 -2.42
N SER A 312 -5.91 26.56 -2.92
CA SER A 312 -7.32 26.60 -2.55
C SER A 312 -7.97 25.23 -2.46
N ALA A 313 -8.97 25.11 -1.59
CA ALA A 313 -9.77 23.90 -1.47
C ALA A 313 -10.44 23.52 -2.79
N LEU A 314 -10.86 24.52 -3.59
CA LEU A 314 -11.49 24.29 -4.89
C LEU A 314 -10.53 23.66 -5.89
N ALA A 315 -9.28 24.14 -5.99
CA ALA A 315 -8.29 23.61 -6.92
C ALA A 315 -7.99 22.14 -6.61
N ALA A 316 -7.74 21.83 -5.35
CA ALA A 316 -7.49 20.45 -4.92
C ALA A 316 -8.72 19.57 -5.13
N GLY A 317 -9.91 20.02 -4.74
CA GLY A 317 -11.16 19.26 -4.86
C GLY A 317 -11.58 18.97 -6.29
N VAL A 318 -11.44 19.93 -7.22
CA VAL A 318 -11.75 19.73 -8.65
C VAL A 318 -10.83 18.69 -9.25
N VAL A 319 -9.50 18.78 -9.05
CA VAL A 319 -8.55 17.80 -9.60
C VAL A 319 -8.73 16.43 -8.97
N MET A 320 -8.99 16.37 -7.66
CA MET A 320 -9.35 15.13 -6.98
C MET A 320 -10.64 14.54 -7.57
N GLY A 321 -11.65 15.36 -7.86
CA GLY A 321 -12.87 14.94 -8.52
C GLY A 321 -12.59 14.31 -9.89
N VAL A 322 -11.76 14.95 -10.71
CA VAL A 322 -11.33 14.41 -12.02
C VAL A 322 -10.63 13.07 -11.88
N MET A 323 -9.73 12.92 -10.91
CA MET A 323 -9.04 11.66 -10.63
C MET A 323 -10.02 10.53 -10.24
N ILE A 324 -11.13 10.88 -9.57
CA ILE A 324 -12.11 9.89 -9.08
C ILE A 324 -13.16 9.55 -10.16
N ILE A 325 -13.34 10.35 -11.21
CA ILE A 325 -14.30 10.06 -12.31
C ILE A 325 -14.18 8.64 -12.84
N PRO A 326 -12.98 8.11 -13.20
CA PRO A 326 -12.84 6.74 -13.70
C PRO A 326 -13.36 5.69 -12.74
N PHE A 327 -13.13 5.88 -11.45
CA PHE A 327 -13.58 4.95 -10.41
C PHE A 327 -15.10 4.94 -10.29
N VAL A 328 -15.75 6.12 -10.21
CA VAL A 328 -17.21 6.23 -10.17
C VAL A 328 -17.83 5.68 -11.44
N SER A 329 -17.24 5.99 -12.61
CA SER A 329 -17.70 5.51 -13.91
C SER A 329 -17.64 3.99 -14.01
N SER A 330 -16.53 3.36 -13.60
CA SER A 330 -16.38 1.91 -13.64
C SER A 330 -17.37 1.19 -12.71
N MET A 331 -17.51 1.66 -11.47
CA MET A 331 -18.46 1.08 -10.52
C MET A 331 -19.92 1.22 -10.97
N ALA A 332 -20.26 2.35 -11.57
CA ALA A 332 -21.59 2.57 -12.12
C ALA A 332 -21.84 1.73 -13.40
N ASP A 333 -20.84 1.63 -14.30
CA ASP A 333 -20.87 0.74 -15.47
C ASP A 333 -21.14 -0.70 -15.08
N ASP A 334 -20.39 -1.23 -14.13
CA ASP A 334 -20.51 -2.60 -13.63
C ASP A 334 -21.88 -2.83 -12.96
N SER A 335 -22.37 -1.85 -12.20
CA SER A 335 -23.69 -1.92 -11.55
C SER A 335 -24.84 -1.93 -12.55
N ILE A 336 -24.76 -1.11 -13.59
CA ILE A 336 -25.78 -1.06 -14.67
C ILE A 336 -25.72 -2.35 -15.51
N ALA A 337 -24.52 -2.86 -15.78
CA ALA A 337 -24.33 -4.09 -16.53
C ALA A 337 -24.81 -5.35 -15.78
N ALA A 338 -24.81 -5.32 -14.44
CA ALA A 338 -25.30 -6.42 -13.61
C ALA A 338 -26.86 -6.55 -13.62
N VAL A 339 -27.59 -5.54 -14.07
CA VAL A 339 -29.05 -5.61 -14.18
C VAL A 339 -29.43 -6.63 -15.25
N PRO A 340 -30.34 -7.59 -14.97
CA PRO A 340 -30.76 -8.62 -15.92
C PRO A 340 -31.30 -8.01 -17.24
N SER A 341 -30.85 -8.53 -18.38
CA SER A 341 -31.29 -8.07 -19.72
C SER A 341 -32.79 -8.18 -19.90
N ALA A 342 -33.44 -9.16 -19.28
CA ALA A 342 -34.88 -9.34 -19.31
C ALA A 342 -35.67 -8.12 -18.81
N MET A 343 -35.15 -7.38 -17.83
CA MET A 343 -35.80 -6.13 -17.37
C MET A 343 -35.75 -5.03 -18.43
N ARG A 344 -34.61 -4.90 -19.13
CA ARG A 344 -34.43 -3.96 -20.21
C ARG A 344 -35.31 -4.31 -21.41
N ASP A 345 -35.28 -5.58 -21.82
CA ASP A 345 -36.01 -6.06 -23.01
C ASP A 345 -37.52 -6.02 -22.75
N GLY A 346 -37.98 -6.34 -21.51
CA GLY A 346 -39.37 -6.16 -21.09
C GLY A 346 -39.85 -4.73 -21.14
N SER A 347 -39.01 -3.76 -20.72
CA SER A 347 -39.31 -2.34 -20.84
C SER A 347 -39.50 -1.90 -22.30
N TYR A 348 -38.65 -2.37 -23.19
CA TYR A 348 -38.79 -2.08 -24.64
C TYR A 348 -40.04 -2.73 -25.25
N ALA A 349 -40.35 -3.95 -24.82
CA ALA A 349 -41.57 -4.66 -25.24
C ALA A 349 -42.85 -3.91 -24.85
N MET A 350 -42.82 -3.16 -23.73
CA MET A 350 -43.92 -2.27 -23.29
C MET A 350 -43.93 -0.92 -24.00
N GLY A 351 -43.06 -0.70 -24.99
CA GLY A 351 -42.99 0.50 -25.77
C GLY A 351 -42.22 1.68 -25.19
N ALA A 352 -41.46 1.44 -24.10
CA ALA A 352 -40.67 2.50 -23.49
C ALA A 352 -39.48 2.91 -24.36
N THR A 353 -39.18 4.18 -24.39
CA THR A 353 -38.00 4.74 -25.05
C THR A 353 -36.74 4.36 -24.29
N LYS A 354 -35.58 4.45 -24.95
CA LYS A 354 -34.26 4.16 -24.34
C LYS A 354 -34.01 5.00 -23.08
N SER A 355 -34.38 6.30 -23.14
CA SER A 355 -34.22 7.22 -22.00
C SER A 355 -35.15 6.84 -20.83
N GLU A 356 -36.38 6.44 -21.10
CA GLU A 356 -37.33 5.99 -20.07
C GLU A 356 -36.89 4.70 -19.45
N THR A 357 -36.42 3.72 -20.23
CA THR A 357 -35.86 2.46 -19.73
C THR A 357 -34.69 2.72 -18.82
N ILE A 358 -33.75 3.62 -19.17
CA ILE A 358 -32.62 3.98 -18.32
C ILE A 358 -33.10 4.60 -17.02
N LYS A 359 -33.95 5.59 -17.06
CA LYS A 359 -34.38 6.35 -15.88
C LYS A 359 -35.30 5.58 -14.94
N ARG A 360 -36.22 4.77 -15.51
CA ARG A 360 -37.29 4.11 -14.73
C ARG A 360 -37.01 2.65 -14.40
N VAL A 361 -36.09 1.99 -15.12
CA VAL A 361 -35.82 0.56 -14.94
C VAL A 361 -34.37 0.32 -14.57
N LEU A 362 -33.41 0.69 -15.43
CA LEU A 362 -32.00 0.33 -15.24
C LEU A 362 -31.36 1.10 -14.07
N PHE A 363 -31.56 2.41 -14.01
CA PHE A 363 -30.96 3.24 -12.96
C PHE A 363 -31.48 2.89 -11.56
N PRO A 364 -32.80 2.75 -11.30
CA PRO A 364 -33.30 2.32 -10.01
C PRO A 364 -32.83 0.91 -9.63
N ALA A 365 -32.78 -0.02 -10.57
CA ALA A 365 -32.30 -1.39 -10.31
C ALA A 365 -30.79 -1.44 -10.01
N ALA A 366 -29.98 -0.57 -10.67
CA ALA A 366 -28.54 -0.45 -10.45
C ALA A 366 -28.18 0.42 -9.23
N LEU A 367 -29.15 1.18 -8.67
CA LEU A 367 -28.92 2.17 -7.62
C LEU A 367 -28.15 1.64 -6.40
N PRO A 368 -28.40 0.42 -5.89
CA PRO A 368 -27.64 -0.12 -4.75
C PRO A 368 -26.13 -0.20 -5.05
N GLY A 369 -25.76 -0.69 -6.23
CA GLY A 369 -24.37 -0.78 -6.66
C GLY A 369 -23.72 0.57 -6.94
N ILE A 370 -24.49 1.50 -7.54
CA ILE A 370 -24.03 2.88 -7.79
C ILE A 370 -23.74 3.59 -6.46
N VAL A 371 -24.66 3.50 -5.49
CA VAL A 371 -24.46 4.11 -4.16
C VAL A 371 -23.26 3.50 -3.45
N ALA A 372 -23.08 2.18 -3.56
CA ALA A 372 -21.88 1.50 -3.03
C ALA A 372 -20.59 2.08 -3.65
N GLY A 373 -20.57 2.22 -4.95
CA GLY A 373 -19.43 2.81 -5.68
C GLY A 373 -19.14 4.26 -5.25
N ILE A 374 -20.18 5.08 -5.08
CA ILE A 374 -20.04 6.46 -4.58
C ILE A 374 -19.48 6.49 -3.16
N MET A 375 -19.97 5.64 -2.26
CA MET A 375 -19.46 5.59 -0.88
C MET A 375 -18.00 5.14 -0.82
N LEU A 376 -17.59 4.20 -1.66
CA LEU A 376 -16.18 3.81 -1.81
C LEU A 376 -15.34 4.96 -2.40
N ALA A 377 -15.89 5.72 -3.35
CA ALA A 377 -15.24 6.91 -3.90
C ALA A 377 -15.01 7.99 -2.84
N ILE A 378 -16.00 8.23 -1.97
CA ILE A 378 -15.89 9.15 -0.82
C ILE A 378 -14.81 8.67 0.15
N SER A 379 -14.79 7.39 0.49
CA SER A 379 -13.77 6.82 1.38
C SER A 379 -12.36 6.97 0.80
N ARG A 380 -12.20 6.82 -0.53
CA ARG A 380 -10.95 7.06 -1.25
C ARG A 380 -10.55 8.54 -1.20
N ALA A 381 -11.48 9.46 -1.44
CA ALA A 381 -11.26 10.90 -1.41
C ALA A 381 -10.83 11.41 -0.02
N ILE A 382 -11.43 10.88 1.04
CA ILE A 382 -11.09 11.23 2.44
C ILE A 382 -9.64 10.83 2.77
N GLY A 383 -9.14 9.75 2.17
CA GLY A 383 -7.76 9.29 2.36
C GLY A 383 -6.72 9.95 1.45
N GLU A 384 -7.12 10.86 0.54
CA GLU A 384 -6.18 11.48 -0.40
C GLU A 384 -5.27 12.50 0.31
N THR A 385 -3.99 12.41 0.03
CA THR A 385 -2.96 13.21 0.69
C THR A 385 -2.23 14.11 -0.30
N MET A 386 -1.72 13.53 -1.39
CA MET A 386 -0.74 14.19 -2.25
C MET A 386 -1.32 15.36 -3.04
N ILE A 387 -2.53 15.22 -3.56
CA ILE A 387 -3.20 16.31 -4.29
C ILE A 387 -3.45 17.50 -3.36
N VAL A 388 -3.88 17.23 -2.13
CA VAL A 388 -4.19 18.29 -1.15
C VAL A 388 -2.93 18.99 -0.65
N VAL A 389 -1.86 18.23 -0.34
CA VAL A 389 -0.54 18.80 0.05
C VAL A 389 -0.06 19.79 -0.99
N MET A 390 -0.20 19.47 -2.27
CA MET A 390 0.37 20.25 -3.37
C MET A 390 -0.51 21.41 -3.82
N ALA A 391 -1.85 21.27 -3.75
CA ALA A 391 -2.77 22.23 -4.39
C ALA A 391 -3.65 23.02 -3.42
N ALA A 392 -3.84 22.56 -2.16
CA ALA A 392 -4.70 23.26 -1.21
C ALA A 392 -3.90 24.07 -0.19
N SER A 393 -3.27 23.47 0.77
CA SER A 393 -2.34 24.08 1.74
C SER A 393 -2.04 23.11 2.89
N THR A 394 -1.10 23.53 3.77
CA THR A 394 -0.88 22.90 5.08
C THR A 394 -1.54 23.68 6.22
N ALA A 395 -2.24 24.79 5.92
CA ALA A 395 -2.88 25.63 6.92
C ALA A 395 -4.26 25.07 7.34
N ALA A 396 -4.42 24.84 8.64
CA ALA A 396 -5.70 24.40 9.21
C ALA A 396 -6.64 25.60 9.34
N ASN A 397 -7.59 25.71 8.44
CA ASN A 397 -8.57 26.80 8.42
C ASN A 397 -10.00 26.25 8.41
N LEU A 398 -10.85 26.82 9.25
CA LEU A 398 -12.28 26.49 9.32
C LEU A 398 -13.06 27.52 8.50
N SER A 399 -13.18 27.30 7.21
CA SER A 399 -13.91 28.16 6.28
C SER A 399 -14.87 27.35 5.42
N ALA A 400 -15.96 27.97 4.94
CA ALA A 400 -16.86 27.41 3.94
C ALA A 400 -16.59 28.00 2.53
N ASN A 401 -15.61 28.91 2.40
CA ASN A 401 -15.24 29.47 1.11
C ASN A 401 -14.29 28.49 0.37
N PRO A 402 -14.66 27.98 -0.80
CA PRO A 402 -13.84 27.03 -1.55
C PRO A 402 -12.54 27.62 -2.10
N LEU A 403 -12.42 28.96 -2.15
CA LEU A 403 -11.21 29.65 -2.58
C LEU A 403 -10.19 29.86 -1.45
N ASP A 404 -10.56 29.53 -0.23
CA ASP A 404 -9.65 29.62 0.92
C ASP A 404 -8.70 28.44 0.98
N ARG A 405 -7.59 28.68 1.69
CA ARG A 405 -6.61 27.64 2.02
C ARG A 405 -7.18 26.73 3.09
N MET A 406 -7.11 25.44 2.86
CA MET A 406 -7.52 24.41 3.81
C MET A 406 -6.56 23.24 3.75
N THR A 407 -6.53 22.46 4.82
CA THR A 407 -5.74 21.21 4.89
C THR A 407 -6.63 20.05 5.28
N THR A 408 -6.14 18.83 5.08
CA THR A 408 -6.83 17.59 5.50
C THR A 408 -6.09 16.90 6.65
N VAL A 409 -6.78 15.98 7.32
CA VAL A 409 -6.20 15.14 8.37
C VAL A 409 -4.95 14.41 7.85
N THR A 410 -5.02 13.82 6.65
CA THR A 410 -3.92 13.06 6.04
C THR A 410 -2.68 13.92 5.78
N VAL A 411 -2.86 15.17 5.33
CA VAL A 411 -1.78 16.13 5.13
C VAL A 411 -1.07 16.45 6.44
N GLN A 412 -1.84 16.70 7.50
CA GLN A 412 -1.27 17.00 8.81
C GLN A 412 -0.55 15.80 9.42
N ILE A 413 -1.07 14.58 9.26
CA ILE A 413 -0.36 13.35 9.68
C ILE A 413 1.03 13.30 9.03
N VAL A 414 1.13 13.49 7.71
CA VAL A 414 2.42 13.48 7.00
C VAL A 414 3.35 14.57 7.55
N LYS A 415 2.85 15.80 7.71
CA LYS A 415 3.63 16.92 8.24
C LYS A 415 4.19 16.64 9.63
N LEU A 416 3.38 16.04 10.51
CA LEU A 416 3.76 15.74 11.89
C LEU A 416 4.79 14.60 11.96
N LEU A 417 4.64 13.56 11.11
CA LEU A 417 5.56 12.42 11.09
C LEU A 417 6.90 12.72 10.40
N THR A 418 6.93 13.70 9.49
CA THR A 418 8.18 14.11 8.81
C THR A 418 8.91 15.26 9.51
N GLY A 419 8.35 15.78 10.61
CA GLY A 419 8.98 16.82 11.42
C GLY A 419 10.17 16.28 12.25
N GLU A 420 11.04 17.19 12.70
CA GLU A 420 12.26 16.88 13.48
C GLU A 420 11.97 16.77 15.01
N GLN A 421 10.83 16.20 15.39
CA GLN A 421 10.43 16.11 16.79
C GLN A 421 10.73 14.74 17.37
N SER A 422 10.94 14.68 18.70
CA SER A 422 11.10 13.42 19.40
C SER A 422 9.80 12.60 19.34
N THR A 423 9.94 11.28 19.30
CA THR A 423 8.82 10.33 19.23
C THR A 423 7.89 10.39 20.45
N ASP A 424 8.35 10.96 21.57
CA ASP A 424 7.58 11.12 22.80
C ASP A 424 6.87 12.47 22.91
N HIS A 425 7.09 13.37 21.95
CA HIS A 425 6.50 14.71 21.98
C HIS A 425 5.01 14.66 21.61
N PRO A 426 4.12 15.42 22.31
CA PRO A 426 2.68 15.45 22.01
C PRO A 426 2.35 15.78 20.56
N THR A 427 3.12 16.65 19.93
CA THR A 427 2.97 17.00 18.52
C THR A 427 3.16 15.79 17.60
N TYR A 428 4.19 14.96 17.83
CA TYR A 428 4.39 13.71 17.08
C TYR A 428 3.26 12.70 17.34
N LEU A 429 2.89 12.53 18.62
CA LEU A 429 1.83 11.62 19.04
C LEU A 429 0.45 12.01 18.51
N SER A 430 0.22 13.32 18.26
CA SER A 430 -1.03 13.82 17.68
C SER A 430 -1.32 13.25 16.28
N ALA A 431 -0.28 12.85 15.51
CA ALA A 431 -0.46 12.18 14.23
C ALA A 431 -1.19 10.83 14.37
N PHE A 432 -0.88 10.09 15.44
CA PHE A 432 -1.55 8.81 15.74
C PHE A 432 -2.99 9.02 16.18
N ALA A 433 -3.26 10.03 17.00
CA ALA A 433 -4.62 10.38 17.42
C ALA A 433 -5.48 10.82 16.22
N LEU A 434 -4.94 11.62 15.30
CA LEU A 434 -5.59 11.99 14.05
C LEU A 434 -5.84 10.75 13.17
N GLY A 435 -4.84 9.88 13.02
CA GLY A 435 -4.94 8.66 12.23
C GLY A 435 -5.98 7.70 12.79
N PHE A 436 -6.01 7.49 14.10
CA PHE A 436 -7.00 6.66 14.76
C PHE A 436 -8.42 7.21 14.62
N THR A 437 -8.59 8.52 14.79
CA THR A 437 -9.90 9.17 14.62
C THR A 437 -10.36 9.08 13.16
N LEU A 438 -9.46 9.30 12.19
CA LEU A 438 -9.76 9.15 10.77
C LEU A 438 -10.17 7.70 10.43
N PHE A 439 -9.47 6.72 11.00
CA PHE A 439 -9.85 5.30 10.88
C PHE A 439 -11.26 5.04 11.39
N LEU A 440 -11.62 5.57 12.56
CA LEU A 440 -12.97 5.41 13.11
C LEU A 440 -14.02 6.08 12.22
N VAL A 441 -13.77 7.28 11.72
CA VAL A 441 -14.68 8.00 10.82
C VAL A 441 -14.89 7.21 9.52
N THR A 442 -13.83 6.73 8.90
CA THR A 442 -13.91 5.94 7.67
C THR A 442 -14.55 4.57 7.89
N LEU A 443 -14.32 3.93 9.04
CA LEU A 443 -14.97 2.69 9.43
C LEU A 443 -16.49 2.88 9.57
N VAL A 444 -16.93 3.95 10.24
CA VAL A 444 -18.37 4.27 10.38
C VAL A 444 -18.98 4.53 9.00
N LEU A 445 -18.34 5.30 8.15
CA LEU A 445 -18.82 5.55 6.78
C LEU A 445 -18.94 4.25 5.98
N ASN A 446 -17.96 3.35 6.07
CA ASN A 446 -18.00 2.06 5.39
C ASN A 446 -19.11 1.15 5.93
N ILE A 447 -19.36 1.14 7.25
CA ILE A 447 -20.46 0.40 7.85
C ILE A 447 -21.82 0.96 7.36
N ILE A 448 -21.96 2.28 7.29
CA ILE A 448 -23.16 2.93 6.75
C ILE A 448 -23.34 2.53 5.29
N ALA A 449 -22.28 2.60 4.48
CA ALA A 449 -22.30 2.19 3.09
C ALA A 449 -22.80 0.76 2.91
N LEU A 450 -22.24 -0.19 3.66
CA LEU A 450 -22.63 -1.59 3.61
C LEU A 450 -24.10 -1.81 4.03
N ARG A 451 -24.60 -1.08 5.04
CA ARG A 451 -26.00 -1.16 5.45
C ARG A 451 -26.94 -0.60 4.40
N VAL A 452 -26.60 0.53 3.79
CA VAL A 452 -27.37 1.14 2.71
C VAL A 452 -27.47 0.17 1.53
N VAL A 453 -26.34 -0.37 1.07
CA VAL A 453 -26.28 -1.35 -0.02
C VAL A 453 -27.16 -2.56 0.27
N LYS A 454 -27.03 -3.17 1.48
CA LYS A 454 -27.81 -4.34 1.85
C LYS A 454 -29.30 -4.06 1.85
N ARG A 455 -29.75 -2.94 2.42
CA ARG A 455 -31.16 -2.55 2.46
C ARG A 455 -31.79 -2.35 1.08
N PHE A 456 -31.03 -1.75 0.15
CA PHE A 456 -31.54 -1.53 -1.21
C PHE A 456 -31.48 -2.80 -2.07
N ARG A 457 -30.55 -3.71 -1.80
CA ARG A 457 -30.45 -5.00 -2.51
C ARG A 457 -31.64 -5.92 -2.17
N GLU A 458 -32.04 -6.01 -0.89
CA GLU A 458 -33.16 -6.82 -0.44
C GLU A 458 -34.52 -6.36 -1.02
N ALA A 459 -34.61 -5.17 -1.60
CA ALA A 459 -35.84 -4.66 -2.23
C ALA A 459 -36.03 -5.17 -3.68
N TYR A 460 -35.02 -5.83 -4.27
CA TYR A 460 -35.07 -6.32 -5.65
C TYR A 460 -34.84 -7.86 -5.76
N ASP A 461 -34.50 -8.55 -4.66
CA ASP A 461 -34.55 -10.01 -4.52
C ASP A 461 -35.95 -10.44 -4.06
#